data_d24a5dcefb7045ddc1ffb979975ad292
#
_entry.id   d24a5dcefb7045ddc1ffb979975ad292
#
_cell.length_a   1.000
_cell.length_b   1.000
_cell.length_c   1.000
_cell.angle_alpha   90.00
_cell.angle_beta   90.00
_cell.angle_gamma   90.00
#
_symmetry.space_group_name_H-M   'P 1'
#
loop_
_entity.id
_entity.type
_entity.pdbx_description
1 polymer ?
#
loop_
_entity_poly.entity_id
_entity_poly.type
_entity_poly.pdbx_seq_one_letter_code
_entity_poly.pdbx_strand_id
1 'polypeptide(L)'
;MSLWSRLNPFNRSLADLPRRRSIDAATGSRRGSGLGHTHAINPEVSAAAPLVRSRARYLALNHTFLSNAVGNWCAALVGTGIRPNVRADDPATRELAGGAFETWAEEADHAHRTDLWGLQRDITRHMVVDGEALVLFRDDPDGLRLQLIPPELLDESKTASLSAGREIVNGVEFDAQGRRVAYHVLPQKPSSIYAEYAPPVRIDAADVLHIIQPVGAGQVRGLSWLAPAVLSASELDQLSDALLVSAKIAAMHSGFVVDQTNMGGAAQAFPDADSLSDISLEPGVMRILPGGTDVRFSSPEQLKDAPAFVRMNLLALAAALGVPEHMLSGDLTNANYSSLRAGLLPFRARVEQCQYGVLVPQLLRPIWRRWLTTEILAGRLDLSPELRAEWIMPRHMQVDPSKDMAAVREALALGLMSRSQAINELGWNADDLDREIAADRAREAELGLSFATKESTDAA
;
A
#
# COMPACT_ATOMS: atom_id res chain seq x y z
N MET A 1 1.99 19.52 62.99
CA MET A 1 0.77 19.18 62.21
C MET A 1 0.05 18.02 62.92
N SER A 2 -1.13 18.30 63.48
CA SER A 2 -1.84 17.39 64.37
C SER A 2 -2.45 16.20 63.59
N LEU A 3 -2.42 15.03 64.17
CA LEU A 3 -3.02 13.78 63.67
C LEU A 3 -4.51 13.93 63.28
N TRP A 4 -5.19 14.96 63.78
CA TRP A 4 -6.62 15.23 63.53
C TRP A 4 -6.89 15.74 62.10
N SER A 5 -5.92 16.33 61.40
CA SER A 5 -6.09 16.78 60.00
C SER A 5 -6.11 15.62 58.99
N ARG A 6 -5.64 14.41 59.38
CA ARG A 6 -5.61 13.22 58.53
C ARG A 6 -6.88 12.38 58.59
N LEU A 7 -7.76 12.63 59.53
CA LEU A 7 -8.97 11.82 59.78
C LEU A 7 -10.28 12.54 59.41
N ASN A 8 -10.23 13.75 58.88
CA ASN A 8 -11.43 14.47 58.46
C ASN A 8 -11.84 14.07 57.02
N PRO A 9 -12.91 13.27 56.83
CA PRO A 9 -13.34 12.83 55.51
C PRO A 9 -13.84 13.97 54.61
N PHE A 10 -14.08 15.17 55.16
CA PHE A 10 -14.57 16.33 54.44
C PHE A 10 -13.45 17.23 53.89
N ASN A 11 -12.18 16.94 54.17
CA ASN A 11 -11.05 17.74 53.71
C ASN A 11 -10.33 17.14 52.46
N ARG A 12 -10.96 16.17 51.80
CA ARG A 12 -10.49 15.71 50.48
C ARG A 12 -10.93 16.73 49.45
N SER A 13 -9.98 17.44 48.87
CA SER A 13 -10.25 18.26 47.70
C SER A 13 -10.87 17.38 46.60
N LEU A 14 -11.77 17.93 45.79
CA LEU A 14 -12.38 17.24 44.65
C LEU A 14 -11.30 16.73 43.66
N ALA A 15 -10.07 17.20 43.78
CA ALA A 15 -8.90 16.75 43.00
C ALA A 15 -8.35 15.39 43.50
N ASP A 16 -8.63 14.99 44.76
CA ASP A 16 -8.13 13.72 45.33
C ASP A 16 -9.11 12.55 45.17
N LEU A 17 -10.29 12.81 44.61
CA LEU A 17 -11.20 11.72 44.24
C LEU A 17 -10.65 10.99 43.02
N PRO A 18 -10.47 9.67 43.07
CA PRO A 18 -10.08 8.91 41.90
C PRO A 18 -11.11 9.19 40.80
N ARG A 19 -10.68 9.87 39.72
CA ARG A 19 -11.54 10.10 38.58
C ARG A 19 -11.99 8.75 38.05
N ARG A 20 -13.24 8.38 38.34
CA ARG A 20 -13.86 7.19 37.74
C ARG A 20 -13.88 7.43 36.22
N ARG A 21 -13.10 6.65 35.51
CA ARG A 21 -13.16 6.63 34.06
C ARG A 21 -14.52 6.06 33.66
N SER A 22 -15.41 6.92 33.15
CA SER A 22 -16.78 6.54 32.77
C SER A 22 -16.82 5.84 31.40
N ILE A 23 -15.72 5.83 30.66
CA ILE A 23 -15.60 5.19 29.34
C ILE A 23 -14.98 3.81 29.54
N ASP A 24 -15.70 2.74 29.21
CA ASP A 24 -15.28 1.35 29.41
C ASP A 24 -13.95 1.03 28.72
N ALA A 25 -13.68 1.61 27.53
CA ALA A 25 -12.41 1.45 26.81
C ALA A 25 -11.19 1.97 27.60
N ALA A 26 -11.40 2.83 28.60
CA ALA A 26 -10.34 3.38 29.44
C ALA A 26 -10.20 2.66 30.80
N THR A 27 -10.99 1.61 31.04
CA THR A 27 -10.96 0.85 32.32
C THR A 27 -9.93 -0.28 32.22
N GLY A 28 -9.17 -0.50 33.33
CA GLY A 28 -8.24 -1.64 33.47
C GLY A 28 -8.96 -2.94 33.83
N SER A 29 -10.21 -3.15 33.36
CA SER A 29 -10.96 -4.38 33.59
C SER A 29 -10.35 -5.58 32.84
N ARG A 30 -10.81 -6.81 33.13
CA ARG A 30 -10.35 -8.04 32.48
C ARG A 30 -10.36 -7.95 30.92
N ARG A 31 -11.27 -7.16 30.35
CA ARG A 31 -11.35 -6.93 28.90
C ARG A 31 -10.32 -5.94 28.38
N GLY A 32 -9.83 -5.03 29.21
CA GLY A 32 -8.82 -4.02 28.86
C GLY A 32 -7.40 -4.33 29.32
N SER A 33 -7.18 -5.41 30.11
CA SER A 33 -5.88 -5.72 30.70
C SER A 33 -4.80 -6.14 29.67
N GLY A 34 -5.19 -6.56 28.48
CA GLY A 34 -4.29 -6.93 27.38
C GLY A 34 -4.10 -5.84 26.31
N LEU A 35 -4.72 -4.67 26.48
CA LEU A 35 -4.60 -3.60 25.50
C LEU A 35 -3.33 -2.79 25.76
N GLY A 36 -2.54 -2.59 24.69
CA GLY A 36 -1.41 -1.67 24.71
C GLY A 36 -1.89 -0.21 24.83
N HIS A 37 -0.98 0.66 25.27
CA HIS A 37 -1.22 2.10 25.37
C HIS A 37 -0.22 2.85 24.49
N THR A 38 -0.72 3.66 23.58
CA THR A 38 0.10 4.58 22.76
C THR A 38 -0.12 6.00 23.25
N HIS A 39 0.91 6.63 23.82
CA HIS A 39 0.82 7.98 24.36
C HIS A 39 1.27 9.05 23.34
N ALA A 40 2.33 8.76 22.58
CA ALA A 40 2.88 9.66 21.58
C ALA A 40 3.26 8.87 20.33
N ILE A 41 2.89 9.38 19.16
CA ILE A 41 3.06 8.66 17.90
C ILE A 41 4.54 8.54 17.48
N ASN A 42 5.35 9.60 17.67
CA ASN A 42 6.73 9.61 17.17
C ASN A 42 7.66 8.59 17.87
N PRO A 43 7.67 8.48 19.22
CA PRO A 43 8.47 7.45 19.90
C PRO A 43 8.05 6.03 19.50
N GLU A 44 6.76 5.76 19.36
CA GLU A 44 6.24 4.45 18.95
C GLU A 44 6.66 4.10 17.52
N VAL A 45 6.48 5.05 16.59
CA VAL A 45 6.89 4.86 15.20
C VAL A 45 8.41 4.70 15.11
N SER A 46 9.18 5.54 15.82
CA SER A 46 10.65 5.45 15.84
C SER A 46 11.15 4.08 16.29
N ALA A 47 10.55 3.52 17.33
CA ALA A 47 10.93 2.21 17.85
C ALA A 47 10.51 1.05 16.94
N ALA A 48 9.34 1.16 16.28
CA ALA A 48 8.73 0.07 15.52
C ALA A 48 9.07 0.08 14.02
N ALA A 49 9.18 1.27 13.40
CA ALA A 49 9.23 1.41 11.94
C ALA A 49 10.36 0.62 11.27
N PRO A 50 11.62 0.58 11.77
CA PRO A 50 12.69 -0.16 11.11
C PRO A 50 12.39 -1.66 11.00
N LEU A 51 11.91 -2.26 12.10
CA LEU A 51 11.56 -3.68 12.14
C LEU A 51 10.32 -4.00 11.31
N VAL A 52 9.28 -3.16 11.41
CA VAL A 52 8.04 -3.31 10.62
C VAL A 52 8.36 -3.18 9.13
N ARG A 53 9.16 -2.22 8.72
CA ARG A 53 9.62 -2.02 7.34
C ARG A 53 10.35 -3.26 6.81
N SER A 54 11.29 -3.80 7.57
CA SER A 54 12.02 -5.02 7.20
C SER A 54 11.07 -6.21 6.98
N ARG A 55 10.14 -6.44 7.91
CA ARG A 55 9.14 -7.52 7.82
C ARG A 55 8.15 -7.28 6.67
N ALA A 56 7.71 -6.05 6.49
CA ALA A 56 6.80 -5.67 5.40
C ALA A 56 7.45 -5.92 4.02
N ARG A 57 8.72 -5.56 3.84
CA ARG A 57 9.48 -5.85 2.62
C ARG A 57 9.60 -7.35 2.37
N TYR A 58 9.93 -8.12 3.41
CA TYR A 58 10.01 -9.57 3.30
C TYR A 58 8.67 -10.18 2.84
N LEU A 59 7.57 -9.80 3.48
CA LEU A 59 6.25 -10.30 3.14
C LEU A 59 5.75 -9.78 1.78
N ALA A 60 6.05 -8.54 1.41
CA ALA A 60 5.69 -8.00 0.09
C ALA A 60 6.42 -8.71 -1.06
N LEU A 61 7.55 -9.38 -0.78
CA LEU A 61 8.29 -10.17 -1.77
C LEU A 61 7.87 -11.64 -1.77
N ASN A 62 7.57 -12.22 -0.60
CA ASN A 62 7.45 -13.66 -0.43
C ASN A 62 6.02 -14.14 -0.15
N HIS A 63 5.15 -13.29 0.42
CA HIS A 63 3.79 -13.67 0.76
C HIS A 63 2.83 -13.35 -0.39
N THR A 64 2.16 -14.34 -0.93
CA THR A 64 1.31 -14.25 -2.14
C THR A 64 0.26 -13.12 -2.05
N PHE A 65 -0.52 -13.11 -0.97
CA PHE A 65 -1.61 -12.14 -0.81
C PHE A 65 -1.12 -10.72 -0.55
N LEU A 66 -0.03 -10.55 0.22
CA LEU A 66 0.52 -9.22 0.48
C LEU A 66 1.16 -8.61 -0.77
N SER A 67 1.88 -9.43 -1.55
CA SER A 67 2.44 -9.00 -2.84
C SER A 67 1.34 -8.51 -3.78
N ASN A 68 0.24 -9.26 -3.87
CA ASN A 68 -0.93 -8.88 -4.67
C ASN A 68 -1.60 -7.60 -4.16
N ALA A 69 -1.79 -7.45 -2.84
CA ALA A 69 -2.37 -6.23 -2.26
C ALA A 69 -1.52 -4.98 -2.55
N VAL A 70 -0.19 -5.08 -2.45
CA VAL A 70 0.74 -3.99 -2.80
C VAL A 70 0.60 -3.62 -4.28
N GLY A 71 0.55 -4.61 -5.17
CA GLY A 71 0.33 -4.39 -6.60
C GLY A 71 -0.99 -3.66 -6.88
N ASN A 72 -2.07 -4.10 -6.25
CA ASN A 72 -3.40 -3.48 -6.38
C ASN A 72 -3.43 -2.04 -5.87
N TRP A 73 -2.78 -1.73 -4.74
CA TRP A 73 -2.64 -0.36 -4.26
C TRP A 73 -1.87 0.51 -5.24
N CYS A 74 -0.71 0.06 -5.74
CA CYS A 74 0.08 0.82 -6.70
C CYS A 74 -0.70 1.06 -8.00
N ALA A 75 -1.37 0.04 -8.53
CA ALA A 75 -2.18 0.15 -9.74
C ALA A 75 -3.36 1.12 -9.57
N ALA A 76 -4.02 1.08 -8.41
CA ALA A 76 -5.16 1.96 -8.13
C ALA A 76 -4.74 3.42 -7.89
N LEU A 77 -3.61 3.65 -7.21
CA LEU A 77 -3.14 5.00 -6.86
C LEU A 77 -2.57 5.76 -8.04
N VAL A 78 -1.74 5.13 -8.86
CA VAL A 78 -1.01 5.82 -9.94
C VAL A 78 -1.23 5.20 -11.33
N GLY A 79 -1.71 3.97 -11.44
CA GLY A 79 -1.99 3.32 -12.72
C GLY A 79 -0.81 3.40 -13.67
N THR A 80 -1.03 4.01 -14.85
CA THR A 80 -0.01 4.30 -15.86
C THR A 80 0.67 5.65 -15.67
N GLY A 81 0.45 6.32 -14.55
CA GLY A 81 0.97 7.64 -14.21
C GLY A 81 -0.12 8.70 -14.14
N ILE A 82 0.01 9.59 -13.14
CA ILE A 82 -0.86 10.76 -12.97
C ILE A 82 -0.27 11.92 -13.76
N ARG A 83 -1.04 12.43 -14.73
CA ARG A 83 -0.59 13.47 -15.67
C ARG A 83 -1.12 14.85 -15.28
N PRO A 84 -0.37 15.93 -15.55
CA PRO A 84 -0.86 17.28 -15.34
C PRO A 84 -1.89 17.67 -16.41
N ASN A 85 -2.90 18.43 -15.99
CA ASN A 85 -3.79 19.19 -16.86
C ASN A 85 -3.54 20.67 -16.56
N VAL A 86 -2.87 21.37 -17.48
CA VAL A 86 -2.43 22.76 -17.29
C VAL A 86 -3.63 23.69 -17.24
N ARG A 87 -3.69 24.56 -16.23
CA ARG A 87 -4.75 25.57 -16.06
C ARG A 87 -4.29 26.93 -16.57
N ALA A 88 -4.59 27.20 -17.82
CA ALA A 88 -4.42 28.51 -18.44
C ALA A 88 -5.60 28.81 -19.36
N ASP A 89 -5.95 30.10 -19.50
CA ASP A 89 -7.02 30.51 -20.40
C ASP A 89 -6.58 30.36 -21.88
N ASP A 90 -5.31 30.67 -22.15
CA ASP A 90 -4.73 30.56 -23.48
C ASP A 90 -4.40 29.10 -23.84
N PRO A 91 -4.94 28.57 -24.93
CA PRO A 91 -4.63 27.20 -25.40
C PRO A 91 -3.15 27.00 -25.75
N ALA A 92 -2.48 28.01 -26.31
CA ALA A 92 -1.06 27.89 -26.67
C ALA A 92 -0.17 27.75 -25.44
N THR A 93 -0.50 28.45 -24.35
CA THR A 93 0.18 28.28 -23.04
C THR A 93 -0.02 26.88 -22.48
N ARG A 94 -1.24 26.31 -22.59
CA ARG A 94 -1.51 24.92 -22.14
C ARG A 94 -0.69 23.89 -22.89
N GLU A 95 -0.65 24.05 -24.23
CA GLU A 95 0.09 23.14 -25.10
C GLU A 95 1.60 23.24 -24.87
N LEU A 96 2.14 24.46 -24.80
CA LEU A 96 3.56 24.70 -24.55
C LEU A 96 4.01 24.09 -23.21
N ALA A 97 3.29 24.40 -22.14
CA ALA A 97 3.63 23.92 -20.78
C ALA A 97 3.43 22.39 -20.65
N GLY A 98 2.35 21.86 -21.22
CA GLY A 98 2.05 20.43 -21.21
C GLY A 98 3.10 19.62 -21.97
N GLY A 99 3.41 20.02 -23.21
CA GLY A 99 4.40 19.34 -24.04
C GLY A 99 5.82 19.42 -23.47
N ALA A 100 6.21 20.58 -22.93
CA ALA A 100 7.50 20.73 -22.27
C ALA A 100 7.61 19.85 -21.01
N PHE A 101 6.52 19.74 -20.23
CA PHE A 101 6.52 18.86 -19.06
C PHE A 101 6.60 17.39 -19.43
N GLU A 102 5.89 16.95 -20.47
CA GLU A 102 5.96 15.56 -20.94
C GLU A 102 7.36 15.20 -21.43
N THR A 103 8.01 16.08 -22.21
CA THR A 103 9.39 15.90 -22.64
C THR A 103 10.35 15.77 -21.45
N TRP A 104 10.21 16.63 -20.44
CA TRP A 104 11.00 16.52 -19.21
C TRP A 104 10.70 15.23 -18.44
N ALA A 105 9.42 14.82 -18.39
CA ALA A 105 8.98 13.65 -17.63
C ALA A 105 9.61 12.35 -18.13
N GLU A 106 9.89 12.24 -19.44
CA GLU A 106 10.57 11.07 -20.02
C GLU A 106 11.96 10.85 -19.45
N GLU A 107 12.62 11.92 -19.02
CA GLU A 107 13.97 11.89 -18.49
C GLU A 107 14.08 12.26 -17.01
N ALA A 108 12.99 12.34 -16.28
CA ALA A 108 12.95 12.83 -14.91
C ALA A 108 13.75 12.00 -13.90
N ASP A 109 14.00 10.72 -14.16
CA ASP A 109 14.73 9.83 -13.24
C ASP A 109 16.24 10.10 -13.29
N HIS A 110 16.81 10.52 -12.15
CA HIS A 110 18.25 10.71 -11.99
C HIS A 110 19.06 9.43 -12.25
N ALA A 111 18.50 8.26 -12.00
CA ALA A 111 19.14 6.97 -12.26
C ALA A 111 19.01 6.53 -13.74
N HIS A 112 18.31 7.28 -14.58
CA HIS A 112 18.04 6.96 -15.99
C HIS A 112 17.48 5.54 -16.20
N ARG A 113 16.73 5.02 -15.24
CA ARG A 113 16.15 3.68 -15.28
C ARG A 113 14.71 3.68 -15.80
N THR A 114 13.99 4.76 -15.57
CA THR A 114 12.58 4.90 -15.92
C THR A 114 12.23 6.38 -16.13
N ASP A 115 11.00 6.64 -16.53
CA ASP A 115 10.41 7.97 -16.64
C ASP A 115 9.72 8.42 -15.33
N LEU A 116 9.09 9.60 -15.34
CA LEU A 116 8.35 10.12 -14.20
C LEU A 116 7.20 9.18 -13.78
N TRP A 117 6.57 8.52 -14.75
CA TRP A 117 5.42 7.66 -14.49
C TRP A 117 5.84 6.37 -13.78
N GLY A 118 6.96 5.79 -14.17
CA GLY A 118 7.60 4.69 -13.48
C GLY A 118 8.10 5.07 -12.07
N LEU A 119 8.65 6.29 -11.91
CA LEU A 119 9.01 6.82 -10.59
C LEU A 119 7.79 6.96 -9.67
N GLN A 120 6.65 7.47 -10.17
CA GLN A 120 5.42 7.54 -9.39
C GLN A 120 5.00 6.17 -8.84
N ARG A 121 5.10 5.12 -9.64
CA ARG A 121 4.83 3.73 -9.21
C ARG A 121 5.80 3.30 -8.11
N ASP A 122 7.10 3.54 -8.29
CA ASP A 122 8.12 3.14 -7.34
C ASP A 122 7.99 3.92 -6.01
N ILE A 123 7.72 5.23 -6.08
CA ILE A 123 7.42 6.09 -4.92
C ILE A 123 6.19 5.56 -4.16
N THR A 124 5.11 5.25 -4.87
CA THR A 124 3.89 4.71 -4.28
C THR A 124 4.14 3.36 -3.62
N ARG A 125 4.94 2.49 -4.24
CA ARG A 125 5.32 1.21 -3.65
C ARG A 125 6.09 1.39 -2.34
N HIS A 126 7.05 2.32 -2.29
CA HIS A 126 7.76 2.67 -1.05
C HIS A 126 6.80 3.21 0.02
N MET A 127 5.86 4.07 -0.36
CA MET A 127 4.87 4.60 0.56
C MET A 127 3.99 3.48 1.18
N VAL A 128 3.58 2.50 0.38
CA VAL A 128 2.76 1.37 0.85
C VAL A 128 3.58 0.38 1.70
N VAL A 129 4.75 -0.03 1.21
CA VAL A 129 5.56 -1.09 1.84
C VAL A 129 6.39 -0.55 3.00
N ASP A 130 7.07 0.58 2.79
CA ASP A 130 7.98 1.17 3.78
C ASP A 130 7.25 2.15 4.71
N GLY A 131 6.08 2.65 4.30
CA GLY A 131 5.28 3.64 5.00
C GLY A 131 5.61 5.08 4.60
N GLU A 132 6.72 5.31 3.93
CA GLU A 132 7.18 6.61 3.45
C GLU A 132 8.03 6.47 2.19
N ALA A 133 8.08 7.54 1.39
CA ALA A 133 8.98 7.66 0.27
C ALA A 133 9.74 9.00 0.34
N LEU A 134 11.00 8.97 -0.01
CA LEU A 134 11.89 10.13 -0.02
C LEU A 134 12.42 10.35 -1.43
N VAL A 135 12.19 11.54 -1.98
CA VAL A 135 12.68 11.92 -3.30
C VAL A 135 13.49 13.21 -3.17
N LEU A 136 14.68 13.21 -3.73
CA LEU A 136 15.55 14.37 -3.79
C LEU A 136 15.42 15.04 -5.15
N PHE A 137 15.30 16.36 -5.14
CA PHE A 137 15.54 17.16 -6.33
C PHE A 137 17.04 17.23 -6.62
N ARG A 138 17.43 16.95 -7.85
CA ARG A 138 18.80 17.04 -8.34
C ARG A 138 18.86 18.02 -9.48
N ASP A 139 19.69 19.04 -9.34
CA ASP A 139 19.96 19.99 -10.40
C ASP A 139 21.18 19.48 -11.16
N ASP A 140 20.92 18.69 -12.22
CA ASP A 140 21.93 18.16 -13.12
C ASP A 140 22.22 19.19 -14.24
N PRO A 141 23.36 19.11 -14.96
CA PRO A 141 23.68 20.05 -16.04
C PRO A 141 22.60 20.13 -17.12
N ASP A 142 21.89 19.04 -17.36
CA ASP A 142 20.85 18.93 -18.40
C ASP A 142 19.45 19.33 -17.89
N GLY A 143 19.31 19.62 -16.59
CA GLY A 143 18.05 20.06 -16.00
C GLY A 143 17.71 19.38 -14.68
N LEU A 144 16.49 19.60 -14.23
CA LEU A 144 15.98 19.01 -13.00
C LEU A 144 15.80 17.50 -13.14
N ARG A 145 16.27 16.73 -12.15
CA ARG A 145 16.07 15.29 -12.03
C ARG A 145 15.49 14.94 -10.66
N LEU A 146 14.90 13.76 -10.54
CA LEU A 146 14.32 13.22 -9.31
C LEU A 146 15.08 11.96 -8.91
N GLN A 147 15.57 11.93 -7.67
CA GLN A 147 16.25 10.76 -7.13
C GLN A 147 15.41 10.16 -6.00
N LEU A 148 14.83 8.99 -6.24
CA LEU A 148 14.20 8.19 -5.17
C LEU A 148 15.30 7.57 -4.31
N ILE A 149 15.23 7.78 -3.00
CA ILE A 149 16.18 7.20 -2.03
C ILE A 149 15.45 6.29 -1.03
N PRO A 150 16.12 5.21 -0.57
CA PRO A 150 15.57 4.36 0.47
C PRO A 150 15.32 5.12 1.78
N PRO A 151 14.20 4.89 2.48
CA PRO A 151 13.87 5.59 3.73
C PRO A 151 14.88 5.41 4.86
N GLU A 152 15.64 4.31 4.88
CA GLU A 152 16.72 4.05 5.84
C GLU A 152 17.92 4.98 5.69
N LEU A 153 18.04 5.69 4.56
CA LEU A 153 19.07 6.71 4.40
C LEU A 153 18.77 7.98 5.18
N LEU A 154 17.53 8.22 5.58
CA LEU A 154 17.23 9.27 6.53
C LEU A 154 17.64 8.80 7.94
N ASP A 155 18.60 9.50 8.55
CA ASP A 155 19.25 9.06 9.81
C ASP A 155 18.23 9.02 10.98
N GLU A 156 17.63 7.86 11.18
CA GLU A 156 16.64 7.62 12.23
C GLU A 156 17.24 7.79 13.66
N SER A 157 18.53 7.65 13.81
CA SER A 157 19.21 7.79 15.10
C SER A 157 19.42 9.23 15.52
N LYS A 158 19.34 10.18 14.56
CA LYS A 158 19.62 11.57 14.81
C LYS A 158 18.41 12.28 15.40
N THR A 159 18.40 12.41 16.72
CA THR A 159 17.43 13.21 17.47
C THR A 159 18.18 14.11 18.42
N ALA A 160 18.00 15.43 18.33
CA ALA A 160 18.71 16.42 19.12
C ALA A 160 17.96 17.74 19.24
N SER A 161 18.08 18.39 20.38
CA SER A 161 17.66 19.79 20.53
C SER A 161 18.78 20.71 20.02
N LEU A 162 18.42 21.68 19.20
CA LEU A 162 19.33 22.67 18.65
C LEU A 162 19.11 24.04 19.30
N SER A 163 20.01 25.01 19.01
CA SER A 163 19.86 26.39 19.45
C SER A 163 18.63 27.06 18.84
N ALA A 164 18.11 28.09 19.49
CA ALA A 164 16.98 28.92 19.05
C ALA A 164 15.65 28.13 18.86
N GLY A 165 15.39 27.12 19.70
CA GLY A 165 14.13 26.36 19.69
C GLY A 165 13.95 25.42 18.50
N ARG A 166 15.02 25.19 17.74
CA ARG A 166 15.05 24.17 16.67
C ARG A 166 15.29 22.80 17.26
N GLU A 167 14.81 21.77 16.59
CA GLU A 167 15.01 20.38 16.98
C GLU A 167 15.20 19.47 15.77
N ILE A 168 15.88 18.35 15.98
CA ILE A 168 15.93 17.26 15.03
C ILE A 168 15.19 16.08 15.65
N VAL A 169 14.26 15.49 14.90
CA VAL A 169 13.52 14.30 15.32
C VAL A 169 13.66 13.25 14.21
N ASN A 170 14.32 12.13 14.52
CA ASN A 170 14.51 11.00 13.59
C ASN A 170 15.06 11.45 12.21
N GLY A 171 16.05 12.33 12.21
CA GLY A 171 16.70 12.83 10.99
C GLY A 171 16.01 14.00 10.30
N VAL A 172 14.85 14.44 10.76
CA VAL A 172 14.13 15.60 10.24
C VAL A 172 14.35 16.79 11.16
N GLU A 173 14.85 17.92 10.61
CA GLU A 173 15.10 19.16 11.34
C GLU A 173 13.89 20.09 11.26
N PHE A 174 13.48 20.62 12.40
CA PHE A 174 12.37 21.56 12.54
C PHE A 174 12.85 22.92 13.04
N ASP A 175 12.18 23.97 12.59
CA ASP A 175 12.36 25.32 13.16
C ASP A 175 11.57 25.48 14.48
N ALA A 176 11.72 26.64 15.10
CA ALA A 176 11.02 26.98 16.35
C ALA A 176 9.48 27.00 16.21
N GLN A 177 8.95 27.04 15.00
CA GLN A 177 7.53 26.98 14.67
C GLN A 177 7.05 25.58 14.32
N GLY A 178 7.92 24.56 14.39
CA GLY A 178 7.60 23.18 14.05
C GLY A 178 7.52 22.90 12.54
N ARG A 179 8.08 23.77 11.67
CA ARG A 179 8.13 23.55 10.23
C ARG A 179 9.40 22.79 9.87
N ARG A 180 9.31 21.84 8.95
CA ARG A 180 10.45 21.08 8.42
C ARG A 180 11.36 22.01 7.63
N VAL A 181 12.64 22.08 8.00
CA VAL A 181 13.64 22.94 7.36
C VAL A 181 14.79 22.16 6.72
N ALA A 182 15.09 20.95 7.18
CA ALA A 182 16.10 20.11 6.56
C ALA A 182 15.92 18.63 6.89
N TYR A 183 16.65 17.79 6.16
CA TYR A 183 16.73 16.36 6.33
C TYR A 183 18.20 15.95 6.45
N HIS A 184 18.49 15.03 7.36
CA HIS A 184 19.82 14.49 7.58
C HIS A 184 19.94 13.11 6.93
N VAL A 185 20.55 13.06 5.74
CA VAL A 185 20.59 11.88 4.88
C VAL A 185 21.99 11.26 4.92
N LEU A 186 22.06 9.95 5.18
CA LEU A 186 23.28 9.17 5.16
C LEU A 186 23.73 8.98 3.70
N PRO A 187 25.02 9.25 3.38
CA PRO A 187 25.55 8.96 2.07
C PRO A 187 25.70 7.45 1.88
N GLN A 188 25.10 6.91 0.85
CA GLN A 188 25.26 5.51 0.47
C GLN A 188 25.66 5.40 -1.00
N LYS A 189 26.66 4.57 -1.27
CA LYS A 189 27.03 4.20 -2.63
C LYS A 189 26.31 2.90 -3.02
N PRO A 190 25.78 2.78 -4.23
CA PRO A 190 25.10 1.56 -4.69
C PRO A 190 25.99 0.31 -4.65
N SER A 191 27.31 0.47 -4.80
CA SER A 191 28.31 -0.61 -4.75
C SER A 191 28.75 -0.99 -3.33
N SER A 192 28.30 -0.28 -2.31
CA SER A 192 28.72 -0.53 -0.92
C SER A 192 27.96 -1.72 -0.36
N ILE A 193 28.62 -2.88 -0.29
CA ILE A 193 28.14 -4.07 0.43
C ILE A 193 28.25 -3.84 1.95
N TYR A 194 29.17 -2.99 2.37
CA TYR A 194 29.38 -2.61 3.77
C TYR A 194 28.97 -1.17 3.98
N ALA A 195 28.25 -0.89 5.07
CA ALA A 195 27.93 0.47 5.46
C ALA A 195 29.24 1.25 5.69
N GLU A 196 29.56 2.18 4.79
CA GLU A 196 30.57 3.17 5.02
C GLU A 196 30.04 4.14 6.08
N TYR A 197 30.69 4.20 7.23
CA TYR A 197 30.29 5.11 8.29
C TYR A 197 30.72 6.53 7.91
N ALA A 198 29.82 7.26 7.30
CA ALA A 198 30.00 8.66 6.98
C ALA A 198 28.92 9.50 7.69
N PRO A 199 29.25 10.73 8.13
CA PRO A 199 28.26 11.57 8.79
C PRO A 199 27.12 11.91 7.82
N PRO A 200 25.87 12.04 8.33
CA PRO A 200 24.74 12.41 7.51
C PRO A 200 24.91 13.81 6.91
N VAL A 201 24.56 13.95 5.65
CA VAL A 201 24.52 15.22 4.93
C VAL A 201 23.20 15.91 5.23
N ARG A 202 23.30 17.20 5.61
CA ARG A 202 22.11 18.05 5.79
C ARG A 202 21.63 18.54 4.42
N ILE A 203 20.43 18.16 4.02
CA ILE A 203 19.78 18.60 2.78
C ILE A 203 18.59 19.51 3.15
N ASP A 204 18.45 20.61 2.43
CA ASP A 204 17.36 21.57 2.69
C ASP A 204 16.00 20.94 2.40
N ALA A 205 14.97 21.26 3.18
CA ALA A 205 13.63 20.71 2.99
C ALA A 205 13.01 21.11 1.64
N ALA A 206 13.47 22.19 1.02
CA ALA A 206 13.06 22.60 -0.32
C ALA A 206 13.51 21.60 -1.41
N ASP A 207 14.57 20.83 -1.15
CA ASP A 207 15.16 19.88 -2.09
C ASP A 207 14.75 18.44 -1.78
N VAL A 208 13.82 18.22 -0.83
CA VAL A 208 13.35 16.89 -0.42
C VAL A 208 11.84 16.81 -0.46
N LEU A 209 11.32 15.83 -1.18
CA LEU A 209 9.93 15.41 -1.04
C LEU A 209 9.87 14.23 -0.07
N HIS A 210 9.12 14.40 0.99
CA HIS A 210 8.87 13.36 1.98
C HIS A 210 7.38 13.01 1.98
N ILE A 211 7.06 11.90 1.32
CA ILE A 211 5.70 11.44 1.08
C ILE A 211 5.33 10.45 2.17
N ILE A 212 4.37 10.82 3.03
CA ILE A 212 3.84 9.98 4.11
C ILE A 212 2.32 10.11 4.19
N GLN A 213 1.66 9.05 4.61
CA GLN A 213 0.28 9.12 5.09
C GLN A 213 0.29 9.01 6.62
N PRO A 214 0.13 10.13 7.36
CA PRO A 214 0.20 10.10 8.81
C PRO A 214 -1.02 9.41 9.40
N VAL A 215 -0.82 8.60 10.44
CA VAL A 215 -1.88 7.99 11.25
C VAL A 215 -2.21 8.81 12.49
N GLY A 216 -1.35 9.77 12.85
CA GLY A 216 -1.53 10.66 13.99
C GLY A 216 -0.98 12.06 13.73
N ALA A 217 -1.57 13.06 14.40
CA ALA A 217 -1.10 14.44 14.31
C ALA A 217 0.35 14.58 14.81
N GLY A 218 1.16 15.35 14.09
CA GLY A 218 2.57 15.58 14.43
C GLY A 218 3.51 14.40 14.10
N GLN A 219 3.05 13.39 13.41
CA GLN A 219 3.88 12.28 12.97
C GLN A 219 4.98 12.74 12.02
N VAL A 220 6.22 12.34 12.31
CA VAL A 220 7.42 12.75 11.55
C VAL A 220 7.77 11.72 10.48
N ARG A 221 7.84 10.44 10.84
CA ARG A 221 8.24 9.31 9.98
C ARG A 221 7.03 8.46 9.60
N GLY A 222 7.10 7.82 8.45
CA GLY A 222 6.06 6.92 7.96
C GLY A 222 6.01 5.57 8.69
N LEU A 223 4.87 4.90 8.63
CA LEU A 223 4.68 3.53 9.09
C LEU A 223 4.07 2.72 7.95
N SER A 224 4.62 1.54 7.68
CA SER A 224 4.13 0.65 6.62
C SER A 224 2.62 0.43 6.70
N TRP A 225 1.94 0.52 5.56
CA TRP A 225 0.50 0.20 5.47
C TRP A 225 0.23 -1.28 5.73
N LEU A 226 1.27 -2.11 5.59
CA LEU A 226 1.19 -3.54 5.89
C LEU A 226 1.30 -3.85 7.40
N ALA A 227 1.64 -2.86 8.24
CA ALA A 227 1.88 -3.07 9.67
C ALA A 227 0.78 -3.88 10.38
N PRO A 228 -0.53 -3.59 10.21
CA PRO A 228 -1.60 -4.35 10.88
C PRO A 228 -1.75 -5.78 10.34
N ALA A 229 -1.18 -6.07 9.16
CA ALA A 229 -1.30 -7.37 8.49
C ALA A 229 -0.09 -8.30 8.73
N VAL A 230 1.06 -7.75 9.16
CA VAL A 230 2.35 -8.49 9.23
C VAL A 230 2.24 -9.78 10.03
N LEU A 231 1.68 -9.73 11.23
CA LEU A 231 1.59 -10.92 12.09
C LEU A 231 0.56 -11.92 11.57
N SER A 232 -0.64 -11.45 11.21
CA SER A 232 -1.70 -12.33 10.70
C SER A 232 -1.35 -12.97 9.37
N ALA A 233 -0.58 -12.30 8.52
CA ALA A 233 -0.06 -12.90 7.29
C ALA A 233 0.92 -14.03 7.58
N SER A 234 1.86 -13.81 8.49
CA SER A 234 2.83 -14.86 8.90
C SER A 234 2.14 -16.07 9.51
N GLU A 235 1.12 -15.87 10.34
CA GLU A 235 0.33 -16.95 10.92
C GLU A 235 -0.47 -17.72 9.87
N LEU A 236 -0.98 -17.03 8.83
CA LEU A 236 -1.70 -17.66 7.72
C LEU A 236 -0.77 -18.54 6.87
N ASP A 237 0.47 -18.11 6.62
CA ASP A 237 1.47 -18.94 5.91
C ASP A 237 1.78 -20.21 6.72
N GLN A 238 2.05 -20.08 8.03
CA GLN A 238 2.33 -21.22 8.89
C GLN A 238 1.15 -22.18 8.96
N LEU A 239 -0.08 -21.67 9.02
CA LEU A 239 -1.29 -22.50 8.96
C LEU A 239 -1.38 -23.24 7.62
N SER A 240 -1.13 -22.54 6.51
CA SER A 240 -1.18 -23.12 5.17
C SER A 240 -0.16 -24.25 5.01
N ASP A 241 1.06 -24.06 5.51
CA ASP A 241 2.10 -25.07 5.53
C ASP A 241 1.69 -26.29 6.40
N ALA A 242 1.14 -26.05 7.59
CA ALA A 242 0.67 -27.13 8.46
C ALA A 242 -0.47 -27.94 7.82
N LEU A 243 -1.42 -27.29 7.15
CA LEU A 243 -2.49 -27.94 6.41
C LEU A 243 -1.95 -28.77 5.24
N LEU A 244 -0.98 -28.23 4.49
CA LEU A 244 -0.34 -28.93 3.39
C LEU A 244 0.42 -30.18 3.88
N VAL A 245 1.18 -30.05 4.97
CA VAL A 245 1.88 -31.19 5.58
C VAL A 245 0.87 -32.24 6.06
N SER A 246 -0.19 -31.82 6.74
CA SER A 246 -1.25 -32.72 7.20
C SER A 246 -1.93 -33.47 6.02
N ALA A 247 -2.22 -32.76 4.93
CA ALA A 247 -2.79 -33.33 3.72
C ALA A 247 -1.82 -34.31 3.05
N LYS A 248 -0.52 -34.00 2.99
CA LYS A 248 0.52 -34.89 2.47
C LYS A 248 0.62 -36.17 3.30
N ILE A 249 0.62 -36.07 4.64
CA ILE A 249 0.63 -37.23 5.55
C ILE A 249 -0.63 -38.06 5.35
N ALA A 250 -1.80 -37.43 5.26
CA ALA A 250 -3.06 -38.15 5.01
C ALA A 250 -3.05 -38.89 3.67
N ALA A 251 -2.46 -38.28 2.63
CA ALA A 251 -2.32 -38.96 1.32
C ALA A 251 -1.30 -40.10 1.31
N MET A 252 -0.35 -40.11 2.24
CA MET A 252 0.65 -41.17 2.38
C MET A 252 0.19 -42.34 3.27
N HIS A 253 -1.09 -42.35 3.73
CA HIS A 253 -1.59 -43.43 4.55
C HIS A 253 -1.55 -44.75 3.81
N SER A 254 -0.66 -45.64 4.28
CA SER A 254 -0.59 -47.04 3.93
C SER A 254 -1.60 -47.81 4.75
N GLY A 255 -2.18 -48.86 4.19
CA GLY A 255 -3.04 -49.75 4.96
C GLY A 255 -2.21 -50.59 5.94
N PHE A 256 -2.58 -50.57 7.22
CA PHE A 256 -1.99 -51.45 8.21
C PHE A 256 -2.97 -52.62 8.51
N VAL A 257 -2.48 -53.84 8.39
CA VAL A 257 -3.24 -55.03 8.78
C VAL A 257 -2.77 -55.43 10.18
N VAL A 258 -3.68 -55.36 11.15
CA VAL A 258 -3.40 -55.77 12.54
C VAL A 258 -3.92 -57.18 12.74
N ASP A 259 -3.04 -58.10 13.10
CA ASP A 259 -3.45 -59.44 13.54
C ASP A 259 -3.88 -59.38 15.03
N GLN A 260 -5.18 -59.32 15.26
CA GLN A 260 -5.75 -59.24 16.62
C GLN A 260 -5.64 -60.57 17.39
N THR A 261 -5.40 -61.67 16.74
CA THR A 261 -5.52 -62.99 17.35
C THR A 261 -4.19 -63.62 17.73
N ASN A 262 -3.05 -63.02 17.33
CA ASN A 262 -1.70 -63.56 17.60
C ASN A 262 -1.56 -65.08 17.27
N MET A 263 -2.34 -65.59 16.35
CA MET A 263 -2.37 -67.01 15.97
C MET A 263 -1.31 -67.36 14.90
N GLY A 264 -0.17 -66.65 14.90
CA GLY A 264 1.08 -67.16 14.33
C GLY A 264 1.18 -67.27 12.80
N GLY A 265 0.19 -66.83 12.01
CA GLY A 265 0.24 -66.97 10.55
C GLY A 265 0.96 -65.84 9.83
N ALA A 266 0.91 -64.62 10.36
CA ALA A 266 1.45 -63.46 9.68
C ALA A 266 2.96 -63.26 9.94
N ALA A 267 3.44 -63.59 11.14
CA ALA A 267 4.86 -63.47 11.48
C ALA A 267 5.79 -64.43 10.72
N GLN A 268 5.28 -65.54 10.23
CA GLN A 268 6.04 -66.48 9.42
C GLN A 268 6.17 -66.09 7.93
N ALA A 269 5.30 -65.21 7.47
CA ALA A 269 5.33 -64.73 6.09
C ALA A 269 6.32 -63.56 5.86
N PHE A 270 6.78 -62.91 6.93
CA PHE A 270 7.69 -61.76 6.87
C PHE A 270 8.73 -61.84 7.97
N PRO A 271 9.89 -62.50 7.74
CA PRO A 271 10.93 -62.70 8.74
C PRO A 271 11.69 -61.44 9.20
N ASP A 272 11.51 -60.30 8.52
CA ASP A 272 12.25 -59.06 8.80
C ASP A 272 11.45 -58.04 9.63
N ALA A 273 10.40 -58.48 10.35
CA ALA A 273 9.53 -57.54 11.14
C ALA A 273 10.15 -57.05 12.46
N ASP A 274 11.44 -57.29 12.72
CA ASP A 274 12.06 -57.02 14.04
C ASP A 274 12.51 -55.57 14.31
N SER A 275 12.33 -54.63 13.40
CA SER A 275 12.65 -53.24 13.68
C SER A 275 11.51 -52.27 13.33
N LEU A 276 10.72 -51.90 14.33
CA LEU A 276 9.75 -50.77 14.26
C LEU A 276 10.42 -49.43 14.04
N SER A 277 11.75 -49.38 14.02
CA SER A 277 12.53 -48.15 13.90
C SER A 277 12.81 -47.69 12.47
N ASP A 278 12.52 -48.54 11.45
CA ASP A 278 12.87 -48.25 10.05
C ASP A 278 11.65 -48.35 9.13
N ILE A 279 10.51 -47.85 9.58
CA ILE A 279 9.29 -47.82 8.79
C ILE A 279 9.28 -46.57 7.90
N SER A 280 9.80 -46.72 6.68
CA SER A 280 9.53 -45.76 5.61
C SER A 280 8.05 -45.84 5.19
N LEU A 281 7.32 -44.76 5.32
CA LEU A 281 5.93 -44.63 4.88
C LEU A 281 5.93 -44.22 3.40
N GLU A 282 5.68 -45.17 2.52
CA GLU A 282 5.49 -44.90 1.10
C GLU A 282 3.99 -45.00 0.72
N PRO A 283 3.51 -44.12 -0.18
CA PRO A 283 2.10 -44.13 -0.59
C PRO A 283 1.67 -45.48 -1.19
N GLY A 284 0.57 -46.04 -0.69
CA GLY A 284 -0.02 -47.27 -1.23
C GLY A 284 0.59 -48.59 -0.74
N VAL A 285 1.53 -48.57 0.20
CA VAL A 285 2.08 -49.77 0.79
C VAL A 285 1.18 -50.31 1.91
N MET A 286 0.78 -51.60 1.82
CA MET A 286 0.12 -52.31 2.93
C MET A 286 1.18 -53.03 3.76
N ARG A 287 1.21 -52.76 5.07
CA ARG A 287 2.12 -53.42 6.01
C ARG A 287 1.34 -54.19 7.09
N ILE A 288 1.88 -55.32 7.49
CA ILE A 288 1.35 -56.11 8.59
C ILE A 288 2.11 -55.72 9.86
N LEU A 289 1.37 -55.37 10.90
CA LEU A 289 1.93 -55.01 12.20
C LEU A 289 1.89 -56.21 13.15
N PRO A 290 2.84 -56.30 14.11
CA PRO A 290 2.82 -57.35 15.13
C PRO A 290 1.55 -57.31 15.96
N GLY A 291 1.08 -58.49 16.37
CA GLY A 291 -0.14 -58.62 17.19
C GLY A 291 -0.09 -57.83 18.47
N GLY A 292 -1.18 -57.12 18.78
CA GLY A 292 -1.28 -56.26 19.98
C GLY A 292 -0.92 -54.79 19.77
N THR A 293 -0.50 -54.38 18.56
CA THR A 293 -0.33 -52.95 18.23
C THR A 293 -1.60 -52.38 17.61
N ASP A 294 -2.07 -51.24 18.12
CA ASP A 294 -3.19 -50.47 17.55
C ASP A 294 -2.62 -49.21 16.87
N VAL A 295 -3.00 -48.97 15.64
CA VAL A 295 -2.60 -47.79 14.91
C VAL A 295 -3.79 -46.82 14.84
N ARG A 296 -3.69 -45.73 15.56
CA ARG A 296 -4.67 -44.67 15.48
C ARG A 296 -4.22 -43.62 14.46
N PHE A 297 -4.98 -43.50 13.41
CA PHE A 297 -4.78 -42.42 12.45
C PHE A 297 -5.43 -41.12 12.96
N SER A 298 -4.73 -40.04 12.83
CA SER A 298 -5.33 -38.71 12.97
C SER A 298 -6.44 -38.61 11.90
N SER A 299 -7.67 -38.55 12.33
CA SER A 299 -8.83 -38.50 11.44
C SER A 299 -8.81 -37.21 10.62
N PRO A 300 -9.07 -37.25 9.29
CA PRO A 300 -9.19 -36.04 8.46
C PRO A 300 -10.35 -35.12 8.81
N GLU A 301 -11.14 -35.41 9.84
CA GLU A 301 -12.27 -34.55 10.26
C GLU A 301 -11.85 -33.12 10.60
N GLN A 302 -10.65 -32.92 11.10
CA GLN A 302 -10.10 -31.57 11.36
C GLN A 302 -9.87 -30.74 10.10
N LEU A 303 -9.80 -31.34 8.91
CA LEU A 303 -9.62 -30.62 7.66
C LEU A 303 -10.94 -30.07 7.07
N LYS A 304 -12.10 -30.52 7.56
CA LYS A 304 -13.40 -30.07 7.02
C LYS A 304 -13.68 -28.60 7.26
N ASP A 305 -13.27 -28.07 8.38
CA ASP A 305 -13.48 -26.65 8.76
C ASP A 305 -12.32 -25.74 8.34
N ALA A 306 -11.22 -26.31 7.87
CA ALA A 306 -10.04 -25.53 7.47
C ALA A 306 -10.33 -24.48 6.39
N PRO A 307 -11.11 -24.75 5.31
CA PRO A 307 -11.42 -23.75 4.31
C PRO A 307 -12.18 -22.55 4.86
N ALA A 308 -13.14 -22.76 5.78
CA ALA A 308 -13.89 -21.69 6.41
C ALA A 308 -13.00 -20.82 7.31
N PHE A 309 -12.08 -21.45 8.04
CA PHE A 309 -11.11 -20.75 8.89
C PHE A 309 -10.08 -19.94 8.08
N VAL A 310 -9.54 -20.52 7.01
CA VAL A 310 -8.65 -19.82 6.08
C VAL A 310 -9.36 -18.62 5.46
N ARG A 311 -10.61 -18.77 5.01
CA ARG A 311 -11.41 -17.66 4.48
C ARG A 311 -11.63 -16.55 5.50
N MET A 312 -11.91 -16.86 6.75
CA MET A 312 -12.06 -15.89 7.82
C MET A 312 -10.75 -15.08 8.02
N ASN A 313 -9.60 -15.75 7.98
CA ASN A 313 -8.29 -15.07 8.06
C ASN A 313 -8.02 -14.19 6.82
N LEU A 314 -8.38 -14.62 5.62
CA LEU A 314 -8.27 -13.81 4.41
C LEU A 314 -9.15 -12.56 4.47
N LEU A 315 -10.37 -12.66 4.99
CA LEU A 315 -11.24 -11.48 5.20
C LEU A 315 -10.64 -10.50 6.22
N ALA A 316 -10.07 -11.01 7.32
CA ALA A 316 -9.40 -10.18 8.32
C ALA A 316 -8.16 -9.49 7.71
N LEU A 317 -7.38 -10.22 6.90
CA LEU A 317 -6.21 -9.70 6.21
C LEU A 317 -6.59 -8.64 5.17
N ALA A 318 -7.64 -8.87 4.38
CA ALA A 318 -8.17 -7.91 3.42
C ALA A 318 -8.62 -6.61 4.11
N ALA A 319 -9.31 -6.73 5.25
CA ALA A 319 -9.72 -5.59 6.06
C ALA A 319 -8.51 -4.82 6.62
N ALA A 320 -7.48 -5.51 7.11
CA ALA A 320 -6.25 -4.92 7.61
C ALA A 320 -5.47 -4.15 6.52
N LEU A 321 -5.46 -4.69 5.29
CA LEU A 321 -4.80 -4.10 4.13
C LEU A 321 -5.67 -3.04 3.43
N GLY A 322 -6.94 -2.93 3.80
CA GLY A 322 -7.86 -1.95 3.22
C GLY A 322 -8.30 -2.23 1.78
N VAL A 323 -8.12 -3.46 1.30
CA VAL A 323 -8.54 -3.90 -0.05
C VAL A 323 -9.77 -4.82 0.05
N PRO A 324 -10.64 -4.87 -0.97
CA PRO A 324 -11.69 -5.87 -1.05
C PRO A 324 -11.12 -7.29 -1.09
N GLU A 325 -11.81 -8.25 -0.48
CA GLU A 325 -11.32 -9.64 -0.37
C GLU A 325 -11.01 -10.27 -1.74
N HIS A 326 -11.88 -10.06 -2.73
CA HIS A 326 -11.66 -10.57 -4.09
C HIS A 326 -10.42 -9.97 -4.79
N MET A 327 -10.02 -8.74 -4.44
CA MET A 327 -8.76 -8.15 -4.93
C MET A 327 -7.54 -8.73 -4.21
N LEU A 328 -7.71 -9.25 -3.00
CA LEU A 328 -6.66 -9.91 -2.25
C LEU A 328 -6.45 -11.35 -2.71
N SER A 329 -7.52 -12.13 -2.75
CA SER A 329 -7.50 -13.58 -3.02
C SER A 329 -7.62 -13.93 -4.50
N GLY A 330 -8.20 -13.06 -5.33
CA GLY A 330 -8.61 -13.36 -6.70
C GLY A 330 -9.87 -14.26 -6.79
N ASP A 331 -10.49 -14.59 -5.67
CA ASP A 331 -11.68 -15.45 -5.63
C ASP A 331 -12.94 -14.68 -6.02
N LEU A 332 -13.52 -15.04 -7.16
CA LEU A 332 -14.78 -14.49 -7.69
C LEU A 332 -15.94 -15.50 -7.64
N THR A 333 -15.76 -16.65 -6.99
CA THR A 333 -16.72 -17.78 -7.00
C THR A 333 -18.12 -17.37 -6.52
N ASN A 334 -18.19 -16.50 -5.51
CA ASN A 334 -19.45 -16.01 -4.93
C ASN A 334 -19.74 -14.56 -5.31
N ALA A 335 -18.99 -14.00 -6.28
CA ALA A 335 -19.14 -12.63 -6.67
C ALA A 335 -20.28 -12.45 -7.66
N ASN A 336 -21.10 -11.42 -7.47
CA ASN A 336 -22.04 -10.93 -8.46
C ASN A 336 -21.77 -9.45 -8.74
N TYR A 337 -22.33 -8.93 -9.82
CA TYR A 337 -22.12 -7.54 -10.23
C TYR A 337 -22.36 -6.53 -9.09
N SER A 338 -23.47 -6.69 -8.36
CA SER A 338 -23.84 -5.75 -7.30
C SER A 338 -22.88 -5.82 -6.11
N SER A 339 -22.46 -7.03 -5.71
CA SER A 339 -21.52 -7.22 -4.61
C SER A 339 -20.12 -6.71 -4.96
N LEU A 340 -19.64 -6.94 -6.20
CA LEU A 340 -18.37 -6.41 -6.69
C LEU A 340 -18.37 -4.89 -6.69
N ARG A 341 -19.41 -4.27 -7.24
CA ARG A 341 -19.55 -2.80 -7.27
C ARG A 341 -19.60 -2.23 -5.86
N ALA A 342 -20.40 -2.79 -4.97
CA ALA A 342 -20.49 -2.34 -3.59
C ALA A 342 -19.15 -2.48 -2.84
N GLY A 343 -18.40 -3.55 -3.07
CA GLY A 343 -17.07 -3.75 -2.47
C GLY A 343 -16.01 -2.78 -3.00
N LEU A 344 -16.09 -2.37 -4.27
CA LEU A 344 -15.13 -1.45 -4.88
C LEU A 344 -15.34 0.01 -4.45
N LEU A 345 -16.56 0.45 -4.13
CA LEU A 345 -16.83 1.85 -3.77
C LEU A 345 -16.01 2.36 -2.59
N PRO A 346 -15.95 1.66 -1.43
CA PRO A 346 -15.12 2.12 -0.31
C PRO A 346 -13.62 2.13 -0.64
N PHE A 347 -13.16 1.18 -1.46
CA PHE A 347 -11.77 1.13 -1.90
C PHE A 347 -11.43 2.34 -2.78
N ARG A 348 -12.26 2.65 -3.77
CA ARG A 348 -12.11 3.83 -4.63
C ARG A 348 -12.07 5.13 -3.81
N ALA A 349 -12.97 5.29 -2.84
CA ALA A 349 -12.97 6.46 -1.96
C ALA A 349 -11.65 6.60 -1.17
N ARG A 350 -11.05 5.49 -0.72
CA ARG A 350 -9.72 5.51 -0.07
C ARG A 350 -8.62 5.88 -1.04
N VAL A 351 -8.67 5.36 -2.26
CA VAL A 351 -7.72 5.71 -3.33
C VAL A 351 -7.78 7.21 -3.62
N GLU A 352 -8.95 7.76 -3.86
CA GLU A 352 -9.13 9.20 -4.08
C GLU A 352 -8.62 10.04 -2.90
N GLN A 353 -8.95 9.65 -1.66
CA GLN A 353 -8.47 10.33 -0.48
C GLN A 353 -6.93 10.38 -0.43
N CYS A 354 -6.27 9.27 -0.78
CA CYS A 354 -4.81 9.23 -0.83
C CYS A 354 -4.26 10.05 -2.00
N GLN A 355 -4.85 9.97 -3.18
CA GLN A 355 -4.43 10.75 -4.34
C GLN A 355 -4.47 12.26 -4.06
N TYR A 356 -5.62 12.78 -3.62
CA TYR A 356 -5.80 14.21 -3.37
C TYR A 356 -5.25 14.69 -2.03
N GLY A 357 -5.22 13.84 -1.01
CA GLY A 357 -4.73 14.19 0.32
C GLY A 357 -3.22 13.99 0.53
N VAL A 358 -2.59 13.10 -0.23
CA VAL A 358 -1.18 12.75 -0.08
C VAL A 358 -0.39 13.00 -1.36
N LEU A 359 -0.72 12.32 -2.47
CA LEU A 359 0.11 12.38 -3.68
C LEU A 359 0.10 13.77 -4.32
N VAL A 360 -1.04 14.43 -4.45
CA VAL A 360 -1.09 15.77 -5.04
C VAL A 360 -0.31 16.79 -4.22
N PRO A 361 -0.53 16.95 -2.90
CA PRO A 361 0.16 17.99 -2.13
C PRO A 361 1.62 17.68 -1.81
N GLN A 362 2.00 16.41 -1.66
CA GLN A 362 3.35 16.05 -1.21
C GLN A 362 4.29 15.61 -2.35
N LEU A 363 3.77 15.25 -3.51
CA LEU A 363 4.55 14.78 -4.66
C LEU A 363 4.31 15.65 -5.89
N LEU A 364 3.10 15.61 -6.45
CA LEU A 364 2.84 16.10 -7.81
C LEU A 364 2.95 17.62 -7.91
N ARG A 365 2.30 18.37 -7.01
CA ARG A 365 2.34 19.84 -7.00
C ARG A 365 3.72 20.40 -6.71
N PRO A 366 4.53 19.87 -5.76
CA PRO A 366 5.90 20.29 -5.58
C PRO A 366 6.79 20.02 -6.80
N ILE A 367 6.64 18.87 -7.46
CA ILE A 367 7.38 18.56 -8.70
C ILE A 367 7.05 19.59 -9.80
N TRP A 368 5.77 19.83 -10.05
CA TRP A 368 5.33 20.82 -11.04
C TRP A 368 5.93 22.19 -10.79
N ARG A 369 5.86 22.68 -9.54
CA ARG A 369 6.39 23.99 -9.17
C ARG A 369 7.90 24.07 -9.32
N ARG A 370 8.64 23.07 -8.88
CA ARG A 370 10.10 23.03 -8.99
C ARG A 370 10.52 22.98 -10.45
N TRP A 371 9.93 22.10 -11.25
CA TRP A 371 10.18 21.99 -12.67
C TRP A 371 9.91 23.31 -13.40
N LEU A 372 8.73 23.89 -13.24
CA LEU A 372 8.36 25.15 -13.90
C LEU A 372 9.33 26.28 -13.54
N THR A 373 9.67 26.42 -12.26
CA THR A 373 10.64 27.42 -11.80
C THR A 373 12.01 27.19 -12.44
N THR A 374 12.48 25.96 -12.51
CA THR A 374 13.77 25.61 -13.14
C THR A 374 13.78 25.93 -14.62
N GLU A 375 12.71 25.61 -15.35
CA GLU A 375 12.61 25.90 -16.78
C GLU A 375 12.56 27.40 -17.10
N ILE A 376 11.85 28.17 -16.29
CA ILE A 376 11.78 29.63 -16.39
C ILE A 376 13.16 30.26 -16.09
N LEU A 377 13.81 29.85 -14.99
CA LEU A 377 15.13 30.38 -14.60
C LEU A 377 16.21 30.03 -15.63
N ALA A 378 16.10 28.88 -16.29
CA ALA A 378 16.98 28.48 -17.38
C ALA A 378 16.68 29.22 -18.71
N GLY A 379 15.63 30.03 -18.78
CA GLY A 379 15.21 30.73 -19.99
C GLY A 379 14.66 29.83 -21.09
N ARG A 380 14.28 28.57 -20.76
CA ARG A 380 13.69 27.62 -21.73
C ARG A 380 12.20 27.84 -21.91
N LEU A 381 11.50 28.34 -20.89
CA LEU A 381 10.08 28.67 -20.93
C LEU A 381 9.85 30.13 -20.49
N ASP A 382 9.06 30.85 -21.28
CA ASP A 382 8.56 32.19 -20.92
C ASP A 382 7.10 32.08 -20.47
N LEU A 383 6.91 31.62 -19.21
CA LEU A 383 5.62 31.34 -18.60
C LEU A 383 5.53 31.97 -17.22
N SER A 384 4.31 32.14 -16.73
CA SER A 384 4.08 32.59 -15.35
C SER A 384 4.52 31.51 -14.35
N PRO A 385 5.33 31.85 -13.32
CA PRO A 385 5.69 30.91 -12.26
C PRO A 385 4.49 30.47 -11.39
N GLU A 386 3.36 31.17 -11.49
CA GLU A 386 2.11 30.83 -10.80
C GLU A 386 1.22 29.88 -11.60
N LEU A 387 1.64 29.45 -12.79
CA LEU A 387 0.90 28.53 -13.64
C LEU A 387 0.60 27.22 -12.88
N ARG A 388 -0.68 26.90 -12.79
CA ARG A 388 -1.17 25.73 -12.03
C ARG A 388 -1.48 24.58 -12.94
N ALA A 389 -1.33 23.36 -12.41
CA ALA A 389 -1.83 22.16 -13.03
C ALA A 389 -2.85 21.49 -12.10
N GLU A 390 -3.90 20.95 -12.67
CA GLU A 390 -4.75 19.92 -12.10
C GLU A 390 -4.20 18.55 -12.51
N TRP A 391 -4.73 17.49 -11.92
CA TRP A 391 -4.16 16.17 -12.11
C TRP A 391 -5.21 15.21 -12.66
N ILE A 392 -4.87 14.58 -13.77
CA ILE A 392 -5.68 13.53 -14.38
C ILE A 392 -5.32 12.22 -13.68
N MET A 393 -6.26 11.73 -12.87
CA MET A 393 -6.09 10.50 -12.12
C MET A 393 -6.29 9.27 -13.02
N PRO A 394 -5.72 8.10 -12.66
CA PRO A 394 -5.97 6.86 -13.36
C PRO A 394 -7.48 6.57 -13.41
N ARG A 395 -7.95 6.20 -14.60
CA ARG A 395 -9.37 5.85 -14.77
C ARG A 395 -9.76 4.69 -13.88
N HIS A 396 -10.94 4.77 -13.31
CA HIS A 396 -11.55 3.62 -12.69
C HIS A 396 -12.06 2.64 -13.75
N MET A 397 -11.61 1.38 -13.69
CA MET A 397 -12.16 0.35 -14.56
C MET A 397 -13.67 0.23 -14.35
N GLN A 398 -14.41 0.32 -15.44
CA GLN A 398 -15.86 0.18 -15.41
C GLN A 398 -16.24 -1.28 -15.17
N VAL A 399 -17.21 -1.53 -14.29
CA VAL A 399 -17.72 -2.88 -14.02
C VAL A 399 -18.78 -3.26 -15.06
N ASP A 400 -19.59 -2.31 -15.48
CA ASP A 400 -20.58 -2.44 -16.56
C ASP A 400 -20.48 -1.20 -17.46
N PRO A 401 -19.70 -1.28 -18.56
CA PRO A 401 -19.50 -0.14 -19.43
C PRO A 401 -20.80 0.49 -19.95
N SER A 402 -21.83 -0.32 -20.21
CA SER A 402 -23.07 0.16 -20.76
C SER A 402 -23.85 1.04 -19.77
N LYS A 403 -23.95 0.59 -18.51
CA LYS A 403 -24.64 1.34 -17.46
C LYS A 403 -23.83 2.54 -16.99
N ASP A 404 -22.52 2.40 -16.88
CA ASP A 404 -21.66 3.49 -16.45
C ASP A 404 -21.65 4.61 -17.51
N MET A 405 -21.59 4.29 -18.81
CA MET A 405 -21.72 5.28 -19.88
C MET A 405 -23.11 5.89 -19.99
N ALA A 406 -24.17 5.14 -19.69
CA ALA A 406 -25.52 5.69 -19.62
C ALA A 406 -25.65 6.74 -18.50
N ALA A 407 -25.08 6.47 -17.32
CA ALA A 407 -25.05 7.42 -16.21
C ALA A 407 -24.26 8.70 -16.55
N VAL A 408 -23.10 8.58 -17.23
CA VAL A 408 -22.31 9.73 -17.70
C VAL A 408 -23.13 10.55 -18.71
N ARG A 409 -23.80 9.91 -19.67
CA ARG A 409 -24.64 10.59 -20.65
C ARG A 409 -25.79 11.38 -19.97
N GLU A 410 -26.41 10.78 -18.96
CA GLU A 410 -27.49 11.44 -18.21
C GLU A 410 -26.95 12.62 -17.39
N ALA A 411 -25.82 12.47 -16.73
CA ALA A 411 -25.16 13.55 -15.99
C ALA A 411 -24.77 14.74 -16.89
N LEU A 412 -24.27 14.47 -18.09
CA LEU A 412 -23.99 15.49 -19.12
C LEU A 412 -25.28 16.19 -19.58
N ALA A 413 -26.35 15.43 -19.85
CA ALA A 413 -27.62 15.96 -20.31
C ALA A 413 -28.30 16.85 -19.26
N LEU A 414 -28.14 16.51 -17.96
CA LEU A 414 -28.67 17.29 -16.84
C LEU A 414 -27.76 18.45 -16.41
N GLY A 415 -26.60 18.62 -17.04
CA GLY A 415 -25.63 19.66 -16.67
C GLY A 415 -24.95 19.44 -15.31
N LEU A 416 -24.99 18.22 -14.77
CA LEU A 416 -24.34 17.84 -13.51
C LEU A 416 -22.84 17.59 -13.67
N MET A 417 -22.39 17.39 -14.92
CA MET A 417 -21.00 17.12 -15.29
C MET A 417 -20.68 17.84 -16.60
N SER A 418 -19.48 18.40 -16.72
CA SER A 418 -18.99 18.92 -17.99
C SER A 418 -18.36 17.80 -18.84
N ARG A 419 -18.34 18.01 -20.18
CA ARG A 419 -17.66 17.07 -21.08
C ARG A 419 -16.18 16.88 -20.73
N SER A 420 -15.50 17.96 -20.38
CA SER A 420 -14.09 17.90 -19.97
C SER A 420 -13.90 17.09 -18.68
N GLN A 421 -14.82 17.20 -17.71
CA GLN A 421 -14.77 16.36 -16.51
C GLN A 421 -14.96 14.88 -16.86
N ALA A 422 -15.94 14.56 -17.70
CA ALA A 422 -16.19 13.18 -18.12
C ALA A 422 -14.97 12.56 -18.83
N ILE A 423 -14.29 13.34 -19.67
CA ILE A 423 -13.06 12.90 -20.34
C ILE A 423 -11.91 12.68 -19.33
N ASN A 424 -11.74 13.60 -18.38
CA ASN A 424 -10.70 13.48 -17.35
C ASN A 424 -10.96 12.28 -16.44
N GLU A 425 -12.21 11.96 -16.09
CA GLU A 425 -12.56 10.75 -15.32
C GLU A 425 -12.25 9.45 -16.07
N LEU A 426 -12.21 9.50 -17.40
CA LEU A 426 -11.76 8.41 -18.26
C LEU A 426 -10.22 8.35 -18.37
N GLY A 427 -9.51 9.28 -17.73
CA GLY A 427 -8.05 9.33 -17.72
C GLY A 427 -7.42 10.01 -18.93
N TRP A 428 -8.18 10.82 -19.67
CA TRP A 428 -7.72 11.55 -20.86
C TRP A 428 -7.67 13.05 -20.59
N ASN A 429 -6.77 13.76 -21.29
CA ASN A 429 -6.82 15.21 -21.37
C ASN A 429 -7.85 15.64 -22.42
N ALA A 430 -8.75 16.56 -22.09
CA ALA A 430 -9.80 16.97 -23.01
C ALA A 430 -9.28 17.70 -24.25
N ASP A 431 -8.25 18.56 -24.08
CA ASP A 431 -7.65 19.31 -25.21
C ASP A 431 -6.92 18.37 -26.19
N ASP A 432 -6.23 17.34 -25.66
CA ASP A 432 -5.52 16.35 -26.48
C ASP A 432 -6.50 15.48 -27.24
N LEU A 433 -7.55 14.97 -26.56
CA LEU A 433 -8.59 14.17 -27.18
C LEU A 433 -9.32 14.96 -28.29
N ASP A 434 -9.61 16.24 -28.08
CA ASP A 434 -10.26 17.08 -29.08
C ASP A 434 -9.38 17.31 -30.31
N ARG A 435 -8.06 17.47 -30.12
CA ARG A 435 -7.10 17.55 -31.24
C ARG A 435 -7.02 16.24 -32.01
N GLU A 436 -6.98 15.12 -31.33
CA GLU A 436 -6.95 13.78 -31.93
C GLU A 436 -8.23 13.53 -32.75
N ILE A 437 -9.41 13.83 -32.19
CA ILE A 437 -10.69 13.71 -32.90
C ILE A 437 -10.71 14.62 -34.14
N ALA A 438 -10.22 15.85 -34.05
CA ALA A 438 -10.17 16.77 -35.18
C ALA A 438 -9.22 16.27 -36.30
N ALA A 439 -8.06 15.75 -35.92
CA ALA A 439 -7.09 15.15 -36.88
C ALA A 439 -7.68 13.90 -37.55
N ASP A 440 -8.37 13.04 -36.78
CA ASP A 440 -9.02 11.85 -37.33
C ASP A 440 -10.12 12.20 -38.32
N ARG A 441 -10.98 13.18 -38.00
CA ARG A 441 -12.02 13.64 -38.94
C ARG A 441 -11.45 14.25 -40.22
N ALA A 442 -10.34 14.98 -40.10
CA ALA A 442 -9.67 15.53 -41.31
C ALA A 442 -9.15 14.40 -42.19
N ARG A 443 -8.51 13.38 -41.59
CA ARG A 443 -8.01 12.20 -42.32
C ARG A 443 -9.13 11.35 -42.90
N GLU A 444 -10.26 11.17 -42.18
CA GLU A 444 -11.46 10.50 -42.69
C GLU A 444 -12.00 11.19 -43.93
N ALA A 445 -12.09 12.52 -43.89
CA ALA A 445 -12.55 13.31 -45.03
C ALA A 445 -11.61 13.20 -46.24
N GLU A 446 -10.27 13.23 -46.04
CA GLU A 446 -9.24 13.09 -47.06
C GLU A 446 -9.29 11.70 -47.75
N LEU A 447 -9.48 10.65 -46.96
CA LEU A 447 -9.52 9.25 -47.43
C LEU A 447 -10.92 8.81 -47.91
N GLY A 448 -11.93 9.67 -47.81
CA GLY A 448 -13.33 9.34 -48.15
C GLY A 448 -13.96 8.26 -47.27
N LEU A 449 -13.46 8.12 -46.03
CA LEU A 449 -14.01 7.16 -45.06
C LEU A 449 -15.27 7.74 -44.37
N SER A 450 -16.28 6.92 -44.25
CA SER A 450 -17.50 7.28 -43.51
C SER A 450 -17.83 6.17 -42.53
N PHE A 451 -17.70 6.44 -41.25
CA PHE A 451 -18.14 5.54 -40.17
C PHE A 451 -19.57 5.95 -39.78
N ALA A 452 -20.54 5.04 -39.96
CA ALA A 452 -21.95 5.29 -39.64
C ALA A 452 -22.09 5.67 -38.15
N THR A 453 -22.35 6.93 -37.87
CA THR A 453 -22.99 7.36 -36.65
C THR A 453 -24.42 6.78 -36.71
N LYS A 454 -24.78 5.90 -35.80
CA LYS A 454 -26.18 5.52 -35.58
C LYS A 454 -26.91 6.80 -35.17
N GLU A 455 -27.44 7.52 -36.12
CA GLU A 455 -28.45 8.53 -35.83
C GLU A 455 -29.61 7.83 -35.14
N SER A 456 -29.97 8.34 -33.97
CA SER A 456 -31.15 7.93 -33.25
C SER A 456 -32.39 8.08 -34.17
N THR A 457 -32.80 6.98 -34.74
CA THR A 457 -34.19 6.87 -35.30
C THR A 457 -35.15 6.77 -34.11
N ASP A 458 -35.37 7.88 -33.42
CA ASP A 458 -36.47 8.08 -32.49
C ASP A 458 -36.98 9.53 -32.64
N ALA A 459 -37.57 9.77 -33.79
CA ALA A 459 -38.46 10.90 -34.04
C ALA A 459 -39.55 10.41 -34.97
N ALA A 460 -40.52 9.69 -34.41
CA ALA A 460 -41.87 9.56 -34.98
C ALA A 460 -42.87 9.22 -33.85
#